data_02736293d9d9de9616a23ffeee7c4c4e
#
_entry.id   02736293d9d9de9616a23ffeee7c4c4e
#
_cell.length_a   1.000
_cell.length_b   1.000
_cell.length_c   1.000
_cell.angle_alpha   90.00
_cell.angle_beta   90.00
_cell.angle_gamma   90.00
#
_symmetry.space_group_name_H-M   'P 1'
#
loop_
_entity.id
_entity.type
_entity.pdbx_description
1 polymer ?
#
loop_
_entity_poly.entity_id
_entity_poly.type
_entity_poly.pdbx_seq_one_letter_code
_entity_poly.pdbx_strand_id
1 'polypeptide(L)' 'MNLDKYPDVLTLRECQKILQVSRGTMLRLLHEGEIPAFRIGNSWRIQRKEMLEFIERSEY' A
#
# COMPACT_ATOMS: atom_id res chain seq x y z
N MET A 1 -12.46 -7.14 -0.92
CA MET A 1 -11.35 -7.55 -0.03
C MET A 1 -11.50 -6.87 1.32
N ASN A 2 -11.20 -7.57 2.40
CA ASN A 2 -11.36 -7.07 3.75
C ASN A 2 -10.00 -6.91 4.42
N LEU A 3 -9.64 -5.67 4.76
CA LEU A 3 -8.37 -5.35 5.42
C LEU A 3 -8.58 -4.94 6.88
N ASP A 4 -9.71 -5.28 7.47
CA ASP A 4 -10.06 -4.82 8.82
C ASP A 4 -9.09 -5.28 9.91
N LYS A 5 -8.34 -6.34 9.66
CA LYS A 5 -7.35 -6.84 10.63
C LYS A 5 -6.07 -6.01 10.65
N TYR A 6 -5.88 -5.15 9.66
CA TYR A 6 -4.71 -4.31 9.59
C TYR A 6 -4.97 -2.95 10.26
N PRO A 7 -3.92 -2.30 10.78
CA PRO A 7 -4.09 -0.96 11.34
C PRO A 7 -4.40 0.07 10.24
N ASP A 8 -4.82 1.26 10.66
CA ASP A 8 -5.18 2.32 9.73
C ASP A 8 -4.00 2.79 8.87
N VAL A 9 -2.79 2.69 9.40
CA VAL A 9 -1.57 3.09 8.70
C VAL A 9 -0.68 1.87 8.57
N LEU A 10 -0.30 1.57 7.33
CA LEU A 10 0.43 0.37 6.98
C LEU A 10 1.90 0.66 6.70
N THR A 11 2.75 -0.33 6.98
CA THR A 11 4.14 -0.28 6.57
C THR A 11 4.26 -0.75 5.11
N LEU A 12 5.40 -0.44 4.49
CA LEU A 12 5.69 -0.94 3.16
C LEU A 12 5.59 -2.47 3.11
N ARG A 13 6.14 -3.13 4.13
CA ARG A 13 6.15 -4.59 4.19
C ARG A 13 4.75 -5.16 4.24
N GLU A 14 3.86 -4.54 5.01
CA GLU A 14 2.47 -4.98 5.07
C GLU A 14 1.79 -4.84 3.72
N CYS A 15 2.05 -3.75 3.02
CA CYS A 15 1.49 -3.53 1.68
C CYS A 15 1.99 -4.58 0.69
N GLN A 16 3.28 -4.95 0.78
CA GLN A 16 3.83 -6.00 -0.06
C GLN A 16 3.11 -7.33 0.16
N LYS A 17 2.79 -7.65 1.41
CA LYS A 17 2.07 -8.87 1.73
C LYS A 17 0.64 -8.84 1.21
N ILE A 18 -0.02 -7.72 1.38
CA ILE A 18 -1.41 -7.56 0.93
C ILE A 18 -1.51 -7.74 -0.58
N LEU A 19 -0.63 -7.09 -1.34
CA LEU A 19 -0.65 -7.16 -2.80
C LEU A 19 0.14 -8.35 -3.35
N GLN A 20 0.91 -9.03 -2.49
CA GLN A 20 1.75 -10.16 -2.89
C GLN A 20 2.75 -9.78 -3.98
N VAL A 21 3.44 -8.68 -3.76
CA VAL A 21 4.43 -8.17 -4.70
C VAL A 21 5.78 -7.98 -4.02
N SER A 22 6.82 -7.85 -4.83
CA SER A 22 8.16 -7.58 -4.34
C SER A 22 8.28 -6.15 -3.82
N ARG A 23 9.35 -5.89 -3.05
CA ARG A 23 9.64 -4.56 -2.56
C ARG A 23 9.82 -3.57 -3.73
N GLY A 24 10.53 -3.99 -4.78
CA GLY A 24 10.76 -3.14 -5.94
C GLY A 24 9.48 -2.74 -6.63
N THR A 25 8.57 -3.69 -6.81
CA THR A 25 7.27 -3.41 -7.41
C THR A 25 6.45 -2.46 -6.54
N MET A 26 6.46 -2.68 -5.22
CA MET A 26 5.73 -1.80 -4.31
C MET A 26 6.26 -0.38 -4.36
N LEU A 27 7.59 -0.23 -4.33
CA LEU A 27 8.22 1.09 -4.41
C LEU A 27 7.89 1.78 -5.73
N ARG A 28 7.87 1.03 -6.83
CA ARG A 28 7.51 1.58 -8.13
C ARG A 28 6.08 2.15 -8.12
N LEU A 29 5.14 1.41 -7.53
CA LEU A 29 3.76 1.88 -7.42
C LEU A 29 3.67 3.19 -6.65
N LEU A 30 4.46 3.34 -5.58
CA LEU A 30 4.48 4.57 -4.80
C LEU A 30 5.13 5.71 -5.59
N HIS A 31 6.23 5.44 -6.27
CA HIS A 31 6.95 6.47 -7.04
C HIS A 31 6.15 6.94 -8.26
N GLU A 32 5.34 6.05 -8.84
CA GLU A 32 4.48 6.40 -9.97
C GLU A 32 3.19 7.09 -9.54
N GLY A 33 2.97 7.22 -8.23
CA GLY A 33 1.77 7.87 -7.73
C GLY A 33 0.50 7.03 -7.83
N GLU A 34 0.64 5.72 -8.05
CA GLU A 34 -0.52 4.84 -8.15
C GLU A 34 -1.23 4.67 -6.81
N ILE A 35 -0.46 4.73 -5.72
CA ILE A 35 -0.99 4.64 -4.37
C ILE A 35 -0.42 5.80 -3.57
N PRO A 36 -1.26 6.70 -3.02
CA PRO A 36 -0.78 7.79 -2.17
C PRO A 36 -0.06 7.23 -0.95
N ALA A 37 1.06 7.86 -0.60
CA ALA A 37 1.87 7.41 0.53
C ALA A 37 2.61 8.59 1.14
N PHE A 38 3.14 8.42 2.34
CA PHE A 38 3.92 9.45 2.99
C PHE A 38 5.10 8.80 3.71
N ARG A 39 6.05 9.62 4.12
CA ARG A 39 7.26 9.13 4.80
C ARG A 39 7.29 9.62 6.23
N ILE A 40 7.69 8.71 7.12
CA ILE A 40 8.01 9.05 8.51
C ILE A 40 9.48 8.72 8.64
N GLY A 41 10.32 9.76 8.72
CA GLY A 41 11.76 9.56 8.64
C GLY A 41 12.12 8.94 7.29
N ASN A 42 12.77 7.79 7.32
CA ASN A 42 13.17 7.08 6.11
C ASN A 42 12.22 5.93 5.75
N SER A 43 11.08 5.85 6.43
CA SER A 43 10.15 4.73 6.24
C SER A 43 8.89 5.19 5.55
N TRP A 44 8.45 4.40 4.58
CA TRP A 44 7.18 4.65 3.90
C TRP A 44 6.02 4.21 4.77
N ARG A 45 4.91 4.96 4.69
CA ARG A 45 3.65 4.59 5.33
C ARG A 45 2.53 4.82 4.34
N ILE A 46 1.55 3.93 4.32
CA ILE A 46 0.41 3.97 3.40
C ILE A 46 -0.86 3.79 4.21
N GLN A 47 -1.85 4.63 3.98
CA GLN A 47 -3.12 4.49 4.67
C GLN A 47 -3.85 3.25 4.15
N ARG A 48 -4.44 2.48 5.07
CA ARG A 48 -5.19 1.28 4.71
C ARG A 48 -6.28 1.58 3.69
N LYS A 49 -6.99 2.69 3.85
CA LYS A 49 -8.06 3.07 2.92
C LYS A 49 -7.54 3.28 1.50
N GLU A 50 -6.32 3.77 1.36
CA GLU A 50 -5.72 3.98 0.03
C GLU A 50 -5.38 2.65 -0.63
N MET A 51 -4.93 1.69 0.17
CA MET A 51 -4.66 0.33 -0.35
C MET A 51 -5.95 -0.33 -0.81
N LEU A 52 -7.00 -0.23 -0.01
CA LEU A 52 -8.28 -0.82 -0.35
C LEU A 52 -8.84 -0.19 -1.63
N GLU A 53 -8.77 1.13 -1.74
CA GLU A 53 -9.23 1.84 -2.92
C GLU A 53 -8.45 1.44 -4.17
N PHE A 54 -7.13 1.29 -4.05
CA PHE A 54 -6.30 0.84 -5.16
C PHE A 54 -6.72 -0.55 -5.64
N ILE A 55 -6.94 -1.47 -4.71
CA ILE A 55 -7.35 -2.82 -5.04
C ILE A 55 -8.70 -2.83 -5.73
N GLU A 56 -9.66 -2.09 -5.18
CA GLU A 56 -11.01 -2.03 -5.74
C GLU A 56 -11.01 -1.39 -7.13
N ARG A 57 -10.21 -0.35 -7.32
CA ARG A 57 -10.09 0.32 -8.61
C ARG A 57 -9.44 -0.57 -9.65
N SER A 58 -8.61 -1.52 -9.23
CA SER A 58 -7.88 -2.41 -10.13
C SER A 58 -8.67 -3.66 -10.51
N GLU A 59 -9.82 -3.89 -9.91
CA GLU A 59 -10.64 -5.05 -10.21
C GLU A 59 -11.47 -4.83 -11.48
N TYR A 60 -11.76 -5.94 -12.17
CA TYR A 60 -12.65 -5.93 -13.32
C TYR A 60 -14.07 -6.25 -12.90
#